data_6562d4619afc64720ba566c17970c1fd
#
_entry.id   6562d4619afc64720ba566c17970c1fd
#
_cell.length_a   1.000
_cell.length_b   1.000
_cell.length_c   1.000
_cell.angle_alpha   90.00
_cell.angle_beta   90.00
_cell.angle_gamma   90.00
#
_symmetry.space_group_name_H-M   'P 1'
#
loop_
_entity.id
_entity.type
_entity.pdbx_description
1 polymer ?
#
loop_
_entity_poly.entity_id
_entity_poly.type
_entity_poly.pdbx_seq_one_letter_code
_entity_poly.pdbx_strand_id
1 'polypeptide(L)'
;FNFMYYKDVWIVKTRKNGGIEWEKTHGGPYMEMANDIAPIKSGGYMLIGNKCEHLYDIYSCGQKAKVLIMQIDEEGNEVNQEVISGLKWMERIPYYSITTTNNGYAWTAEHKNNGTWIYKTNSNEDPSYIYTDGFGGFEINHTTDGGFIIGTMGGIVIKTDSNLLY
;
A
#
# COMPACT_ATOMS: atom_id res chain seq x y z
N PHE A 1 21.86 18.05 19.58
CA PHE A 1 21.45 16.63 19.51
C PHE A 1 20.30 16.55 18.49
N ASN A 2 20.57 16.08 17.27
CA ASN A 2 19.53 15.74 16.32
C ASN A 2 18.94 14.38 16.76
N PHE A 3 17.72 14.39 17.27
CA PHE A 3 16.96 13.15 17.46
C PHE A 3 16.60 12.62 16.07
N MET A 4 17.25 11.54 15.65
CA MET A 4 16.82 10.77 14.50
C MET A 4 15.52 10.05 14.89
N TYR A 5 14.40 10.49 14.31
CA TYR A 5 13.12 9.78 14.45
C TYR A 5 13.10 8.64 13.45
N TYR A 6 13.53 7.46 13.89
CA TYR A 6 13.21 6.24 13.17
C TYR A 6 11.72 5.97 13.37
N LYS A 7 11.01 5.71 12.30
CA LYS A 7 9.62 5.27 12.34
C LYS A 7 9.58 3.89 11.72
N ASP A 8 9.15 2.93 12.50
CA ASP A 8 8.88 1.58 12.04
C ASP A 8 7.38 1.38 11.90
N VAL A 9 6.98 0.42 11.08
CA VAL A 9 5.57 0.01 10.96
C VAL A 9 5.17 -0.70 12.24
N TRP A 10 4.21 -0.14 12.97
CA TRP A 10 3.61 -0.77 14.14
C TRP A 10 2.22 -1.27 13.81
N ILE A 11 1.97 -2.56 14.07
CA ILE A 11 0.74 -3.26 13.77
C ILE A 11 0.19 -3.86 15.05
N VAL A 12 -1.12 -3.69 15.26
CA VAL A 12 -1.85 -4.27 16.38
C VAL A 12 -3.05 -5.03 15.86
N LYS A 13 -3.16 -6.30 16.23
CA LYS A 13 -4.36 -7.11 16.03
C LYS A 13 -5.16 -7.18 17.33
N THR A 14 -6.44 -6.90 17.22
CA THR A 14 -7.35 -6.99 18.37
C THR A 14 -8.35 -8.10 18.21
N ARG A 15 -8.77 -8.68 19.34
CA ARG A 15 -9.89 -9.61 19.42
C ARG A 15 -11.21 -8.85 19.26
N LYS A 16 -12.29 -9.59 19.05
CA LYS A 16 -13.66 -9.04 18.93
C LYS A 16 -14.08 -8.15 20.11
N ASN A 17 -13.54 -8.38 21.31
CA ASN A 17 -13.81 -7.59 22.50
C ASN A 17 -12.88 -6.37 22.66
N GLY A 18 -12.04 -6.09 21.68
CA GLY A 18 -11.08 -4.97 21.69
C GLY A 18 -9.75 -5.26 22.42
N GLY A 19 -9.60 -6.40 23.09
CA GLY A 19 -8.33 -6.77 23.71
C GLY A 19 -7.25 -7.07 22.65
N ILE A 20 -6.02 -6.66 22.92
CA ILE A 20 -4.88 -6.95 22.03
C ILE A 20 -4.69 -8.47 21.95
N GLU A 21 -4.63 -8.98 20.73
CA GLU A 21 -4.27 -10.37 20.45
C GLU A 21 -2.76 -10.49 20.29
N TRP A 22 -2.19 -9.62 19.46
CA TRP A 22 -0.76 -9.41 19.31
C TRP A 22 -0.45 -8.00 18.82
N GLU A 23 0.79 -7.59 19.01
CA GLU A 23 1.38 -6.39 18.44
C GLU A 23 2.77 -6.69 17.92
N LYS A 24 3.14 -6.08 16.80
CA LYS A 24 4.43 -6.25 16.14
C LYS A 24 4.93 -4.92 15.59
N THR A 25 6.25 -4.79 15.59
CA THR A 25 6.95 -3.69 14.93
C THR A 25 7.83 -4.26 13.83
N HIS A 26 7.69 -3.72 12.63
CA HIS A 26 8.49 -4.08 11.45
C HIS A 26 9.21 -2.85 10.94
N GLY A 27 10.52 -2.96 10.79
CA GLY A 27 11.36 -1.89 10.32
C GLY A 27 12.82 -2.26 10.36
N GLY A 28 13.67 -1.27 10.13
CA GLY A 28 15.10 -1.45 10.03
C GLY A 28 15.87 -0.14 10.30
N PRO A 29 17.03 0.04 9.68
CA PRO A 29 17.83 1.25 9.88
C PRO A 29 17.26 2.49 9.16
N TYR A 30 16.10 2.37 8.53
CA TYR A 30 15.43 3.40 7.75
C TYR A 30 14.06 3.75 8.35
N MET A 31 13.33 4.63 7.67
CA MET A 31 11.98 4.96 8.07
C MET A 31 11.00 4.16 7.22
N GLU A 32 10.14 3.38 7.87
CA GLU A 32 9.04 2.65 7.27
C GLU A 32 7.70 3.16 7.84
N MET A 33 6.72 3.33 6.97
CA MET A 33 5.37 3.75 7.34
C MET A 33 4.36 2.91 6.60
N ALA A 34 3.35 2.39 7.30
CA ALA A 34 2.18 1.77 6.67
C ALA A 34 1.11 2.83 6.37
N ASN A 35 0.45 2.68 5.22
CA ASN A 35 -0.70 3.48 4.82
C ASN A 35 -1.99 2.66 4.89
N ASP A 36 -1.94 1.40 4.47
CA ASP A 36 -3.12 0.54 4.41
C ASP A 36 -2.76 -0.93 4.61
N ILE A 37 -3.76 -1.73 4.99
CA ILE A 37 -3.63 -3.16 5.25
C ILE A 37 -4.89 -3.90 4.79
N ALA A 38 -4.71 -5.00 4.07
CA ALA A 38 -5.80 -5.86 3.59
C ALA A 38 -5.60 -7.32 4.02
N PRO A 39 -6.66 -8.02 4.44
CA PRO A 39 -6.55 -9.44 4.79
C PRO A 39 -6.33 -10.32 3.55
N ILE A 40 -5.55 -11.38 3.69
CA ILE A 40 -5.34 -12.41 2.68
C ILE A 40 -6.33 -13.55 2.93
N LYS A 41 -7.01 -14.01 1.89
CA LYS A 41 -8.03 -15.06 2.00
C LYS A 41 -7.50 -16.38 2.59
N SER A 42 -6.24 -16.71 2.34
CA SER A 42 -5.58 -17.90 2.88
C SER A 42 -5.00 -17.71 4.29
N GLY A 43 -5.16 -16.54 4.89
CA GLY A 43 -4.61 -16.16 6.19
C GLY A 43 -3.52 -15.09 6.08
N GLY A 44 -3.35 -14.33 7.15
CA GLY A 44 -2.42 -13.19 7.20
C GLY A 44 -2.91 -11.93 6.50
N TYR A 45 -1.99 -11.01 6.22
CA TYR A 45 -2.31 -9.67 5.73
C TYR A 45 -1.27 -9.17 4.73
N MET A 46 -1.72 -8.32 3.78
CA MET A 46 -0.86 -7.50 2.93
C MET A 46 -0.91 -6.05 3.42
N LEU A 47 0.25 -5.45 3.59
CA LEU A 47 0.41 -4.03 3.90
C LEU A 47 1.00 -3.29 2.71
N ILE A 48 0.63 -2.03 2.58
CA ILE A 48 1.29 -1.09 1.69
C ILE A 48 1.69 0.17 2.44
N GLY A 49 2.83 0.74 2.07
CA GLY A 49 3.33 1.95 2.69
C GLY A 49 4.56 2.52 2.00
N ASN A 50 5.36 3.23 2.77
CA ASN A 50 6.55 3.91 2.30
C ASN A 50 7.79 3.43 3.04
N LYS A 51 8.89 3.26 2.29
CA LYS A 51 10.25 3.09 2.82
C LYS A 51 11.13 4.26 2.40
N CYS A 52 11.80 4.86 3.36
CA CYS A 52 12.65 6.02 3.16
C CYS A 52 14.09 5.75 3.62
N GLU A 53 15.01 5.64 2.70
CA GLU A 53 16.43 5.37 2.99
C GLU A 53 17.23 6.62 3.41
N HIS A 54 16.57 7.76 3.64
CA HIS A 54 17.19 8.99 4.12
C HIS A 54 16.92 9.23 5.59
N LEU A 55 17.98 9.38 6.37
CA LEU A 55 17.98 9.41 7.84
C LEU A 55 17.52 10.75 8.46
N TYR A 56 17.23 11.80 7.68
CA TYR A 56 17.19 13.14 8.25
C TYR A 56 15.81 13.72 8.46
N ASP A 57 14.80 13.35 7.65
CA ASP A 57 13.48 13.93 7.74
C ASP A 57 12.46 13.20 6.86
N ILE A 58 11.22 13.07 7.36
CA ILE A 58 10.09 12.53 6.60
C ILE A 58 9.76 13.39 5.37
N TYR A 59 9.97 14.71 5.45
CA TYR A 59 9.75 15.64 4.34
C TYR A 59 10.84 15.56 3.28
N SER A 60 12.08 15.23 3.66
CA SER A 60 13.17 14.99 2.70
C SER A 60 13.08 13.67 1.97
N CYS A 61 12.24 12.75 2.44
CA CYS A 61 11.95 11.50 1.76
C CYS A 61 11.16 11.68 0.47
N GLY A 62 10.22 12.61 0.43
CA GLY A 62 9.36 12.99 -0.71
C GLY A 62 9.57 12.22 -2.02
N GLN A 63 10.38 12.75 -2.91
CA GLN A 63 10.69 12.16 -4.22
C GLN A 63 11.53 10.87 -4.17
N LYS A 64 12.08 10.50 -3.01
CA LYS A 64 12.94 9.34 -2.82
C LYS A 64 12.25 8.22 -2.01
N ALA A 65 11.00 8.43 -1.62
CA ALA A 65 10.21 7.39 -1.01
C ALA A 65 10.02 6.23 -1.98
N LYS A 66 10.19 5.02 -1.48
CA LYS A 66 9.92 3.79 -2.19
C LYS A 66 8.60 3.22 -1.69
N VAL A 67 7.86 2.53 -2.55
CA VAL A 67 6.68 1.78 -2.11
C VAL A 67 7.17 0.57 -1.35
N LEU A 68 6.65 0.39 -0.14
CA LEU A 68 6.84 -0.81 0.67
C LEU A 68 5.58 -1.65 0.57
N ILE A 69 5.71 -2.90 0.13
CA ILE A 69 4.65 -3.91 0.21
C ILE A 69 5.17 -5.03 1.10
N MET A 70 4.41 -5.39 2.12
CA MET A 70 4.80 -6.39 3.11
C MET A 70 3.68 -7.40 3.30
N GLN A 71 4.03 -8.68 3.27
CA GLN A 71 3.14 -9.77 3.66
C GLN A 71 3.49 -10.22 5.08
N ILE A 72 2.48 -10.33 5.93
CA ILE A 72 2.61 -10.92 7.27
C ILE A 72 1.65 -12.10 7.43
N ASP A 73 2.01 -13.03 8.28
CA ASP A 73 1.17 -14.18 8.67
C ASP A 73 0.06 -13.78 9.67
N GLU A 74 -0.74 -14.75 10.12
CA GLU A 74 -1.81 -14.52 11.09
C GLU A 74 -1.30 -14.10 12.49
N GLU A 75 -0.07 -14.46 12.83
CA GLU A 75 0.64 -14.12 14.05
C GLU A 75 1.37 -12.77 13.96
N GLY A 76 1.31 -12.12 12.78
CA GLY A 76 1.95 -10.83 12.53
C GLY A 76 3.45 -10.92 12.22
N ASN A 77 4.01 -12.08 11.90
CA ASN A 77 5.41 -12.18 11.50
C ASN A 77 5.54 -11.89 9.99
N GLU A 78 6.65 -11.23 9.61
CA GLU A 78 6.94 -10.96 8.21
C GLU A 78 7.19 -12.27 7.44
N VAL A 79 6.46 -12.44 6.34
CA VAL A 79 6.61 -13.57 5.41
C VAL A 79 7.44 -13.15 4.20
N ASN A 80 7.15 -11.95 3.67
CA ASN A 80 7.81 -11.40 2.49
C ASN A 80 7.73 -9.88 2.50
N GLN A 81 8.72 -9.23 1.90
CA GLN A 81 8.76 -7.79 1.69
C GLN A 81 9.24 -7.47 0.27
N GLU A 82 8.54 -6.57 -0.39
CA GLU A 82 8.90 -6.00 -1.67
C GLU A 82 9.08 -4.49 -1.55
N VAL A 83 10.13 -3.95 -2.19
CA VAL A 83 10.39 -2.50 -2.23
C VAL A 83 10.47 -2.05 -3.67
N ILE A 84 9.45 -1.32 -4.11
CA ILE A 84 9.35 -0.80 -5.48
C ILE A 84 9.98 0.59 -5.52
N SER A 85 10.99 0.75 -6.37
CA SER A 85 11.72 2.01 -6.57
C SER A 85 11.56 2.53 -7.99
N GLY A 86 11.92 3.79 -8.21
CA GLY A 86 11.95 4.38 -9.56
C GLY A 86 10.61 4.88 -10.09
N LEU A 87 9.60 4.96 -9.25
CA LEU A 87 8.33 5.61 -9.57
C LEU A 87 8.58 7.13 -9.62
N LYS A 88 9.05 7.63 -10.78
CA LYS A 88 9.56 9.02 -10.99
C LYS A 88 8.54 10.14 -10.80
N TRP A 89 7.28 9.81 -10.58
CA TRP A 89 6.14 10.75 -10.50
C TRP A 89 5.70 11.07 -9.08
N MET A 90 6.38 10.53 -8.06
CA MET A 90 6.06 10.82 -6.67
C MET A 90 6.80 12.07 -6.20
N GLU A 91 6.12 13.21 -6.15
CA GLU A 91 6.66 14.46 -5.61
C GLU A 91 6.34 14.66 -4.12
N ARG A 92 5.44 13.85 -3.58
CA ARG A 92 5.03 13.85 -2.17
C ARG A 92 5.08 12.42 -1.64
N ILE A 93 4.94 12.26 -0.34
CA ILE A 93 4.67 10.94 0.25
C ILE A 93 3.25 10.57 -0.19
N PRO A 94 3.06 9.65 -1.14
CA PRO A 94 1.75 9.35 -1.67
C PRO A 94 0.94 8.55 -0.64
N TYR A 95 -0.37 8.71 -0.72
CA TYR A 95 -1.28 7.77 -0.08
C TYR A 95 -1.43 6.56 -0.99
N TYR A 96 -1.40 5.40 -0.38
CA TYR A 96 -1.62 4.12 -1.02
C TYR A 96 -2.80 3.43 -0.38
N SER A 97 -3.54 2.68 -1.15
CA SER A 97 -4.48 1.69 -0.64
C SER A 97 -4.26 0.37 -1.34
N ILE A 98 -4.49 -0.73 -0.63
CA ILE A 98 -4.25 -2.08 -1.10
C ILE A 98 -5.49 -2.95 -0.87
N THR A 99 -5.75 -3.83 -1.82
CA THR A 99 -6.75 -4.90 -1.67
C THR A 99 -6.18 -6.22 -2.16
N THR A 100 -6.58 -7.31 -1.55
CA THR A 100 -6.18 -8.66 -1.97
C THR A 100 -7.18 -9.22 -2.97
N THR A 101 -6.68 -10.07 -3.87
CA THR A 101 -7.46 -10.84 -4.82
C THR A 101 -7.32 -12.33 -4.53
N ASN A 102 -7.92 -13.20 -5.34
CA ASN A 102 -7.76 -14.64 -5.16
C ASN A 102 -6.31 -15.12 -5.41
N ASN A 103 -5.56 -14.41 -6.27
CA ASN A 103 -4.25 -14.84 -6.76
C ASN A 103 -3.17 -13.76 -6.63
N GLY A 104 -3.41 -12.73 -5.83
CA GLY A 104 -2.45 -11.63 -5.67
C GLY A 104 -3.07 -10.44 -4.95
N TYR A 105 -2.69 -9.24 -5.36
CA TYR A 105 -3.18 -8.00 -4.77
C TYR A 105 -3.24 -6.88 -5.83
N ALA A 106 -4.01 -5.85 -5.53
CA ALA A 106 -4.02 -4.62 -6.30
C ALA A 106 -3.87 -3.42 -5.37
N TRP A 107 -3.27 -2.35 -5.86
CA TRP A 107 -3.07 -1.14 -5.07
C TRP A 107 -3.15 0.12 -5.93
N THR A 108 -3.44 1.23 -5.28
CA THR A 108 -3.48 2.55 -5.91
C THR A 108 -2.37 3.43 -5.42
N ALA A 109 -1.91 4.33 -6.29
CA ALA A 109 -0.99 5.41 -5.94
C ALA A 109 -1.43 6.72 -6.58
N GLU A 110 -1.29 7.82 -5.84
CA GLU A 110 -1.50 9.16 -6.37
C GLU A 110 -0.37 9.54 -7.35
N HIS A 111 -0.75 10.17 -8.46
CA HIS A 111 0.17 10.77 -9.41
C HIS A 111 0.25 12.28 -9.24
N LYS A 112 1.42 12.88 -9.49
CA LYS A 112 1.70 14.33 -9.35
C LYS A 112 0.73 15.27 -10.06
N ASN A 113 0.07 14.80 -11.12
CA ASN A 113 -0.92 15.56 -11.90
C ASN A 113 -2.36 15.23 -11.48
N ASN A 114 -2.57 14.83 -10.22
CA ASN A 114 -3.87 14.43 -9.66
C ASN A 114 -4.50 13.19 -10.33
N GLY A 115 -3.71 12.37 -11.03
CA GLY A 115 -4.18 11.10 -11.56
C GLY A 115 -3.99 9.95 -10.57
N THR A 116 -4.52 8.79 -10.91
CA THR A 116 -4.38 7.57 -10.12
C THR A 116 -3.69 6.50 -10.94
N TRP A 117 -2.64 5.93 -10.38
CA TRP A 117 -2.12 4.65 -10.84
C TRP A 117 -2.81 3.52 -10.11
N ILE A 118 -3.25 2.53 -10.84
CA ILE A 118 -3.79 1.29 -10.31
C ILE A 118 -2.86 0.17 -10.77
N TYR A 119 -2.29 -0.54 -9.82
CA TYR A 119 -1.41 -1.68 -10.05
C TYR A 119 -2.12 -2.95 -9.63
N LYS A 120 -1.95 -3.99 -10.39
CA LYS A 120 -2.42 -5.33 -10.08
C LYS A 120 -1.30 -6.33 -10.33
N THR A 121 -1.11 -7.23 -9.38
CA THR A 121 -0.20 -8.36 -9.51
C THR A 121 -0.99 -9.66 -9.44
N ASN A 122 -0.55 -10.64 -10.22
CA ASN A 122 -0.94 -12.03 -10.09
C ASN A 122 0.31 -12.85 -9.77
N SER A 123 0.15 -13.98 -9.10
CA SER A 123 1.27 -14.87 -8.73
C SER A 123 2.11 -15.37 -9.91
N ASN A 124 1.63 -15.25 -11.15
CA ASN A 124 2.24 -15.83 -12.35
C ASN A 124 2.40 -14.83 -13.52
N GLU A 125 2.12 -13.54 -13.33
CA GLU A 125 2.14 -12.55 -14.42
C GLU A 125 2.90 -11.30 -13.98
N ASP A 126 3.52 -10.63 -14.96
CA ASP A 126 4.09 -9.30 -14.74
C ASP A 126 3.01 -8.32 -14.23
N PRO A 127 3.39 -7.35 -13.38
CA PRO A 127 2.44 -6.37 -12.87
C PRO A 127 1.76 -5.61 -14.02
N SER A 128 0.44 -5.62 -14.06
CA SER A 128 -0.33 -4.77 -14.95
C SER A 128 -0.72 -3.48 -14.23
N TYR A 129 -0.75 -2.37 -14.98
CA TYR A 129 -1.16 -1.08 -14.44
C TYR A 129 -1.99 -0.29 -15.43
N ILE A 130 -2.86 0.55 -14.92
CA ILE A 130 -3.55 1.58 -15.70
C ILE A 130 -3.39 2.93 -15.01
N TYR A 131 -3.50 3.98 -15.81
CA TYR A 131 -3.52 5.35 -15.35
C TYR A 131 -4.87 6.00 -15.68
N THR A 132 -5.45 6.68 -14.70
CA THR A 132 -6.67 7.46 -14.89
C THR A 132 -6.38 8.93 -14.68
N ASP A 133 -6.76 9.78 -15.65
CA ASP A 133 -6.65 11.23 -15.50
C ASP A 133 -7.67 11.77 -14.48
N GLY A 134 -7.23 12.74 -13.70
CA GLY A 134 -8.10 13.70 -13.10
C GLY A 134 -8.32 13.62 -11.60
N PHE A 135 -7.97 12.54 -10.87
CA PHE A 135 -8.13 12.54 -9.40
C PHE A 135 -7.31 11.43 -8.74
N GLY A 136 -6.53 11.78 -7.70
CA GLY A 136 -5.77 10.80 -6.90
C GLY A 136 -6.68 9.75 -6.28
N GLY A 137 -6.38 8.47 -6.47
CA GLY A 137 -7.09 7.36 -5.83
C GLY A 137 -6.72 7.25 -4.36
N PHE A 138 -7.73 7.18 -3.48
CA PHE A 138 -7.54 7.03 -2.05
C PHE A 138 -7.71 5.60 -1.58
N GLU A 139 -8.63 4.88 -2.21
CA GLU A 139 -9.04 3.59 -1.71
C GLU A 139 -9.37 2.66 -2.88
N ILE A 140 -8.95 1.42 -2.77
CA ILE A 140 -9.29 0.36 -3.72
C ILE A 140 -9.85 -0.84 -2.98
N ASN A 141 -10.95 -1.39 -3.49
CA ASN A 141 -11.54 -2.62 -2.99
C ASN A 141 -11.82 -3.59 -4.13
N HIS A 142 -11.54 -4.87 -3.88
CA HIS A 142 -11.91 -5.95 -4.79
C HIS A 142 -13.41 -6.24 -4.70
N THR A 143 -14.07 -6.36 -5.83
CA THR A 143 -15.52 -6.59 -5.90
C THR A 143 -15.86 -8.06 -6.16
N THR A 144 -17.05 -8.49 -5.79
CA THR A 144 -17.50 -9.88 -5.88
C THR A 144 -17.57 -10.43 -7.31
N ASP A 145 -17.65 -9.55 -8.30
CA ASP A 145 -17.59 -9.88 -9.73
C ASP A 145 -16.15 -10.01 -10.28
N GLY A 146 -15.15 -9.89 -9.40
CA GLY A 146 -13.74 -10.01 -9.75
C GLY A 146 -13.07 -8.72 -10.23
N GLY A 147 -13.80 -7.61 -10.32
CA GLY A 147 -13.26 -6.30 -10.66
C GLY A 147 -12.84 -5.49 -9.44
N PHE A 148 -12.67 -4.18 -9.63
CA PHE A 148 -12.27 -3.26 -8.56
C PHE A 148 -13.18 -2.05 -8.51
N ILE A 149 -13.31 -1.49 -7.31
CA ILE A 149 -13.94 -0.19 -7.08
C ILE A 149 -12.92 0.73 -6.41
N ILE A 150 -12.75 1.93 -6.94
CA ILE A 150 -11.76 2.90 -6.51
C ILE A 150 -12.46 4.21 -6.14
N GLY A 151 -12.25 4.66 -4.92
CA GLY A 151 -12.63 6.00 -4.47
C GLY A 151 -11.53 7.00 -4.78
N THR A 152 -11.86 8.19 -5.25
CA THR A 152 -10.90 9.24 -5.58
C THR A 152 -11.11 10.51 -4.77
N MET A 153 -10.05 11.35 -4.67
CA MET A 153 -10.09 12.65 -3.97
C MET A 153 -11.15 13.60 -4.53
N GLY A 154 -11.48 13.48 -5.80
CA GLY A 154 -12.48 14.33 -6.46
C GLY A 154 -13.94 13.90 -6.23
N GLY A 155 -14.19 12.90 -5.38
CA GLY A 155 -15.53 12.37 -5.15
C GLY A 155 -16.04 11.50 -6.30
N ILE A 156 -15.19 11.08 -7.21
CA ILE A 156 -15.51 10.16 -8.30
C ILE A 156 -15.26 8.73 -7.80
N VAL A 157 -16.13 7.83 -8.19
CA VAL A 157 -15.98 6.39 -7.99
C VAL A 157 -15.78 5.72 -9.34
N ILE A 158 -14.68 4.98 -9.46
CA ILE A 158 -14.33 4.23 -10.68
C ILE A 158 -14.61 2.76 -10.42
N LYS A 159 -15.39 2.10 -11.27
CA LYS A 159 -15.58 0.65 -11.28
C LYS A 159 -14.87 0.07 -12.49
N THR A 160 -14.06 -0.95 -12.27
CA THR A 160 -13.37 -1.68 -13.35
C THR A 160 -13.77 -3.14 -13.38
N ASP A 161 -13.50 -3.81 -14.47
CA ASP A 161 -13.48 -5.27 -14.52
C ASP A 161 -12.18 -5.85 -13.93
N SER A 162 -12.02 -7.17 -14.02
CA SER A 162 -10.82 -7.87 -13.54
C SER A 162 -9.54 -7.54 -14.32
N ASN A 163 -9.64 -6.95 -15.51
CA ASN A 163 -8.54 -6.52 -16.36
C ASN A 163 -8.21 -5.03 -16.21
N LEU A 164 -8.82 -4.37 -15.22
CA LEU A 164 -8.72 -2.93 -14.97
C LEU A 164 -9.36 -2.06 -16.06
N LEU A 165 -10.25 -2.60 -16.91
CA LEU A 165 -11.01 -1.82 -17.89
C LEU A 165 -12.25 -1.18 -17.22
N TYR A 166 -12.54 0.09 -17.54
CA TYR A 166 -13.68 0.87 -17.00
C TYR A 166 -14.51 1.52 -18.12
#